data_10d965606af8d0390220e3fceb2a5021
#
_entry.id   10d965606af8d0390220e3fceb2a5021
#
_cell.length_a   1.000
_cell.length_b   1.000
_cell.length_c   1.000
_cell.angle_alpha   90.00
_cell.angle_beta   90.00
_cell.angle_gamma   90.00
#
_symmetry.space_group_name_H-M   'P 1'
#
loop_
_entity.id
_entity.type
_entity.pdbx_description
1 polymer ?
#
loop_
_entity_poly.entity_id
_entity_poly.type
_entity_poly.pdbx_seq_one_letter_code
_entity_poly.pdbx_strand_id
1 'polypeptide(L)'
;LQFMSAGMPSVATPSTVHCDHLIEAQIGGAKDLARAQDINKEVYDFLSTACAKYNIGFWKPGSGIIHQIILENYAFPGGLLIGTDSHTPNGGGLGMAAIGVGGADAVDVMANLPWELKAPKVIGIKLTGELSGWATPKGKFWPFSNFQVMSLVLISIQTSS
;
A
#
# COMPACT_ATOMS: atom_id res chain seq x y z
N LEU A 1 1.06 12.45 11.51
CA LEU A 1 1.15 13.85 11.93
C LEU A 1 -0.08 14.67 11.52
N GLN A 2 -0.48 14.62 10.24
CA GLN A 2 -1.66 15.35 9.75
C GLN A 2 -2.94 14.92 10.47
N PHE A 3 -3.15 13.62 10.72
CA PHE A 3 -4.27 13.12 11.51
C PHE A 3 -4.27 13.66 12.95
N MET A 4 -3.10 13.73 13.57
CA MET A 4 -2.94 14.33 14.90
C MET A 4 -3.34 15.80 14.91
N SER A 5 -2.96 16.56 13.87
CA SER A 5 -3.33 17.97 13.71
C SER A 5 -4.83 18.17 13.47
N ALA A 6 -5.52 17.18 12.93
CA ALA A 6 -6.97 17.22 12.75
C ALA A 6 -7.76 17.11 14.08
N GLY A 7 -7.09 16.77 15.19
CA GLY A 7 -7.69 16.76 16.54
C GLY A 7 -8.68 15.62 16.79
N MET A 8 -8.70 14.61 15.94
CA MET A 8 -9.60 13.45 16.08
C MET A 8 -9.15 12.54 17.22
N PRO A 9 -10.07 11.97 18.01
CA PRO A 9 -9.71 11.11 19.15
C PRO A 9 -9.18 9.74 18.73
N SER A 10 -9.66 9.19 17.62
CA SER A 10 -9.27 7.91 17.04
C SER A 10 -9.67 7.83 15.57
N VAL A 11 -9.10 6.88 14.83
CA VAL A 11 -9.54 6.62 13.45
C VAL A 11 -10.95 6.04 13.44
N ALA A 12 -11.75 6.46 12.46
CA ALA A 12 -13.11 5.97 12.26
C ALA A 12 -13.18 4.85 11.20
N THR A 13 -12.10 4.68 10.42
CA THR A 13 -11.98 3.63 9.41
C THR A 13 -10.84 2.69 9.80
N PRO A 14 -10.94 1.36 9.61
CA PRO A 14 -9.84 0.44 9.86
C PRO A 14 -8.57 0.90 9.15
N SER A 15 -7.52 1.16 9.93
CA SER A 15 -6.27 1.74 9.44
C SER A 15 -5.07 0.97 9.98
N THR A 16 -4.02 0.86 9.19
CA THR A 16 -2.76 0.22 9.58
C THR A 16 -1.56 1.08 9.20
N VAL A 17 -0.49 0.98 9.99
CA VAL A 17 0.80 1.59 9.74
C VAL A 17 1.86 0.52 9.63
N HIS A 18 2.74 0.66 8.64
CA HIS A 18 3.80 -0.29 8.31
C HIS A 18 5.16 0.39 8.34
N CYS A 19 6.21 -0.35 8.66
CA CYS A 19 7.56 0.18 8.92
C CYS A 19 8.63 -0.34 7.96
N ASP A 20 8.25 -0.88 6.80
CA ASP A 20 9.18 -1.52 5.86
C ASP A 20 10.09 -0.55 5.10
N HIS A 21 9.70 0.72 4.93
CA HIS A 21 10.46 1.70 4.14
C HIS A 21 11.72 2.25 4.81
N LEU A 22 11.94 2.00 6.10
CA LEU A 22 13.12 2.48 6.84
C LEU A 22 14.19 1.38 7.05
N ILE A 23 14.08 0.27 6.36
CA ILE A 23 15.00 -0.85 6.45
C ILE A 23 15.80 -0.95 5.15
N GLU A 24 17.09 -0.65 5.21
CA GLU A 24 18.01 -0.73 4.08
C GLU A 24 18.63 -2.13 4.00
N ALA A 25 18.56 -2.75 2.84
CA ALA A 25 19.19 -4.04 2.57
C ALA A 25 20.67 -3.85 2.21
N GLN A 26 21.59 -4.06 3.17
CA GLN A 26 23.03 -3.88 2.98
C GLN A 26 23.85 -5.13 3.22
N ILE A 27 23.59 -5.87 4.31
CA ILE A 27 24.44 -6.98 4.78
C ILE A 27 23.65 -8.28 4.80
N GLY A 28 22.41 -8.23 5.32
CA GLY A 28 21.53 -9.38 5.47
C GLY A 28 20.45 -9.13 6.51
N GLY A 29 19.32 -9.77 6.34
CA GLY A 29 18.04 -9.45 7.00
C GLY A 29 18.12 -9.15 8.48
N ALA A 30 18.73 -10.05 9.28
CA ALA A 30 18.80 -9.86 10.74
C ALA A 30 19.64 -8.66 11.17
N LYS A 31 20.80 -8.46 10.49
CA LYS A 31 21.72 -7.34 10.80
C LYS A 31 21.13 -6.00 10.35
N ASP A 32 20.53 -5.98 9.15
CA ASP A 32 19.92 -4.78 8.60
C ASP A 32 18.69 -4.37 9.42
N LEU A 33 17.91 -5.31 9.91
CA LEU A 33 16.79 -5.05 10.81
C LEU A 33 17.26 -4.47 12.15
N ALA A 34 18.28 -5.07 12.78
CA ALA A 34 18.82 -4.57 14.05
C ALA A 34 19.36 -3.14 13.90
N ARG A 35 20.09 -2.87 12.82
CA ARG A 35 20.59 -1.54 12.49
C ARG A 35 19.45 -0.54 12.29
N ALA A 36 18.41 -0.91 11.56
CA ALA A 36 17.25 -0.05 11.32
C ALA A 36 16.52 0.28 12.62
N GLN A 37 16.35 -0.70 13.52
CA GLN A 37 15.71 -0.51 14.83
C GLN A 37 16.53 0.41 15.75
N ASP A 38 17.84 0.40 15.65
CA ASP A 38 18.71 1.30 16.42
C ASP A 38 18.66 2.72 15.86
N ILE A 39 18.92 2.89 14.56
CA ILE A 39 18.99 4.20 13.90
C ILE A 39 17.65 4.93 13.92
N ASN A 40 16.55 4.21 13.69
CA ASN A 40 15.20 4.78 13.58
C ASN A 40 14.36 4.57 14.84
N LYS A 41 14.99 4.29 15.98
CA LYS A 41 14.30 3.99 17.23
C LYS A 41 13.23 5.03 17.60
N GLU A 42 13.57 6.30 17.54
CA GLU A 42 12.66 7.40 17.89
C GLU A 42 11.42 7.41 16.96
N VAL A 43 11.63 7.16 15.67
CA VAL A 43 10.51 7.11 14.70
C VAL A 43 9.60 5.92 14.98
N TYR A 44 10.15 4.74 15.24
CA TYR A 44 9.35 3.55 15.54
C TYR A 44 8.61 3.66 16.87
N ASP A 45 9.24 4.25 17.90
CA ASP A 45 8.60 4.52 19.19
C ASP A 45 7.43 5.51 19.01
N PHE A 46 7.64 6.57 18.23
CA PHE A 46 6.59 7.54 17.90
C PHE A 46 5.42 6.86 17.16
N LEU A 47 5.69 6.08 16.11
CA LEU A 47 4.66 5.38 15.35
C LEU A 47 3.88 4.40 16.23
N SER A 48 4.57 3.63 17.07
CA SER A 48 3.95 2.67 17.97
C SER A 48 3.01 3.36 18.97
N THR A 49 3.46 4.44 19.60
CA THR A 49 2.64 5.19 20.57
C THR A 49 1.48 5.92 19.92
N ALA A 50 1.69 6.50 18.75
CA ALA A 50 0.64 7.14 17.98
C ALA A 50 -0.42 6.14 17.52
N CYS A 51 -0.01 4.98 17.01
CA CYS A 51 -0.94 3.92 16.61
C CYS A 51 -1.78 3.44 17.80
N ALA A 52 -1.17 3.22 18.95
CA ALA A 52 -1.88 2.85 20.17
C ALA A 52 -2.90 3.92 20.61
N LYS A 53 -2.51 5.20 20.54
CA LYS A 53 -3.38 6.32 20.91
C LYS A 53 -4.62 6.45 20.01
N TYR A 54 -4.44 6.27 18.71
CA TYR A 54 -5.48 6.53 17.72
C TYR A 54 -6.21 5.27 17.22
N ASN A 55 -5.97 4.12 17.86
CA ASN A 55 -6.57 2.84 17.50
C ASN A 55 -6.22 2.40 16.07
N ILE A 56 -4.96 2.52 15.71
CA ILE A 56 -4.40 2.11 14.40
C ILE A 56 -3.63 0.80 14.57
N GLY A 57 -3.82 -0.14 13.67
CA GLY A 57 -3.01 -1.37 13.64
C GLY A 57 -1.55 -1.07 13.33
N PHE A 58 -0.60 -1.60 14.12
CA PHE A 58 0.81 -1.34 13.96
C PHE A 58 1.60 -2.59 13.57
N TRP A 59 2.10 -2.59 12.35
CA TRP A 59 3.00 -3.62 11.83
C TRP A 59 4.44 -3.20 12.07
N LYS A 60 5.08 -3.86 13.04
CA LYS A 60 6.42 -3.53 13.54
C LYS A 60 7.49 -3.66 12.47
N PRO A 61 8.67 -2.99 12.65
CA PRO A 61 9.84 -3.23 11.79
C PRO A 61 10.18 -4.72 11.71
N GLY A 62 10.37 -5.22 10.50
CA GLY A 62 10.64 -6.63 10.25
C GLY A 62 9.41 -7.51 10.02
N SER A 63 8.19 -6.98 10.09
CA SER A 63 6.97 -7.74 9.79
C SER A 63 6.85 -8.13 8.32
N GLY A 64 7.55 -7.48 7.42
CA GLY A 64 7.51 -7.72 5.99
C GLY A 64 7.16 -6.48 5.18
N ILE A 65 7.10 -6.62 3.88
CA ILE A 65 6.73 -5.58 2.93
C ILE A 65 5.23 -5.29 3.06
N ILE A 66 4.85 -4.00 3.16
CA ILE A 66 3.47 -3.55 3.32
C ILE A 66 2.51 -4.23 2.34
N HIS A 67 2.85 -4.29 1.05
CA HIS A 67 1.95 -4.81 0.02
C HIS A 67 1.70 -6.31 0.19
N GLN A 68 2.71 -7.07 0.59
CA GLN A 68 2.57 -8.50 0.89
C GLN A 68 1.68 -8.72 2.11
N ILE A 69 1.89 -7.95 3.18
CA ILE A 69 1.07 -8.00 4.39
C ILE A 69 -0.40 -7.70 4.07
N ILE A 70 -0.65 -6.67 3.24
CA ILE A 70 -2.01 -6.31 2.82
C ILE A 70 -2.67 -7.42 2.02
N LEU A 71 -1.96 -8.01 1.06
CA LEU A 71 -2.49 -9.10 0.24
C LEU A 71 -2.81 -10.34 1.08
N GLU A 72 -1.96 -10.67 2.07
CA GLU A 72 -2.12 -11.86 2.90
C GLU A 72 -3.20 -11.73 3.99
N ASN A 73 -3.43 -10.52 4.50
CA ASN A 73 -4.24 -10.33 5.71
C ASN A 73 -5.51 -9.51 5.52
N TYR A 74 -5.56 -8.62 4.53
CA TYR A 74 -6.64 -7.63 4.41
C TYR A 74 -7.33 -7.62 3.05
N ALA A 75 -6.68 -8.10 1.99
CA ALA A 75 -7.23 -8.02 0.66
C ALA A 75 -8.36 -9.03 0.42
N PHE A 76 -9.44 -8.56 -0.17
CA PHE A 76 -10.57 -9.38 -0.60
C PHE A 76 -11.26 -8.75 -1.82
N PRO A 77 -11.87 -9.54 -2.70
CA PRO A 77 -12.56 -9.02 -3.87
C PRO A 77 -13.68 -8.03 -3.50
N GLY A 78 -13.72 -6.88 -4.16
CA GLY A 78 -14.71 -5.84 -3.92
C GLY A 78 -14.38 -4.88 -2.78
N GLY A 79 -13.26 -5.08 -2.06
CA GLY A 79 -12.80 -4.14 -1.04
C GLY A 79 -12.24 -2.85 -1.64
N LEU A 80 -12.26 -1.75 -0.86
CA LEU A 80 -11.60 -0.49 -1.19
C LEU A 80 -10.38 -0.32 -0.27
N LEU A 81 -9.23 -0.09 -0.86
CA LEU A 81 -7.98 0.20 -0.16
C LEU A 81 -7.46 1.58 -0.53
N ILE A 82 -7.27 2.42 0.46
CA ILE A 82 -6.61 3.73 0.31
C ILE A 82 -5.28 3.67 1.05
N GLY A 83 -4.20 4.04 0.39
CA GLY A 83 -2.86 4.01 0.98
C GLY A 83 -1.99 5.16 0.52
N THR A 84 -1.05 5.57 1.38
CA THR A 84 -0.11 6.66 1.07
C THR A 84 1.16 6.19 0.36
N ASP A 85 1.23 4.92 0.01
CA ASP A 85 2.31 4.35 -0.78
C ASP A 85 1.93 4.29 -2.27
N SER A 86 2.91 4.57 -3.15
CA SER A 86 2.73 4.56 -4.61
C SER A 86 2.40 3.18 -5.19
N HIS A 87 2.72 2.11 -4.47
CA HIS A 87 2.45 0.73 -4.87
C HIS A 87 1.16 0.17 -4.25
N THR A 88 0.36 1.00 -3.58
CA THR A 88 -0.97 0.63 -3.07
C THR A 88 -1.83 -0.12 -4.11
N PRO A 89 -1.79 0.22 -5.43
CA PRO A 89 -2.54 -0.52 -6.46
C PRO A 89 -2.25 -2.02 -6.55
N ASN A 90 -1.18 -2.54 -5.93
CA ASN A 90 -0.95 -3.98 -5.83
C ASN A 90 -2.12 -4.73 -5.15
N GLY A 91 -2.88 -4.07 -4.28
CA GLY A 91 -4.11 -4.63 -3.70
C GLY A 91 -5.14 -5.07 -4.74
N GLY A 92 -5.12 -4.47 -5.92
CA GLY A 92 -5.94 -4.85 -7.07
C GLY A 92 -5.70 -6.28 -7.58
N GLY A 93 -4.52 -6.86 -7.28
CA GLY A 93 -4.20 -8.25 -7.64
C GLY A 93 -5.14 -9.29 -7.03
N LEU A 94 -5.79 -8.99 -5.91
CA LEU A 94 -6.82 -9.80 -5.29
C LEU A 94 -8.23 -9.20 -5.38
N GLY A 95 -8.46 -8.33 -6.35
CA GLY A 95 -9.80 -7.82 -6.67
C GLY A 95 -10.26 -6.63 -5.81
N MET A 96 -9.35 -5.93 -5.14
CA MET A 96 -9.66 -4.66 -4.48
C MET A 96 -9.63 -3.48 -5.48
N ALA A 97 -10.40 -2.44 -5.19
CA ALA A 97 -10.13 -1.10 -5.72
C ALA A 97 -9.07 -0.47 -4.81
N ALA A 98 -7.80 -0.45 -5.25
CA ALA A 98 -6.68 -0.02 -4.43
C ALA A 98 -6.04 1.24 -5.02
N ILE A 99 -6.01 2.33 -4.25
CA ILE A 99 -5.65 3.66 -4.74
C ILE A 99 -4.59 4.28 -3.83
N GLY A 100 -3.50 4.74 -4.45
CA GLY A 100 -2.47 5.54 -3.79
C GLY A 100 -2.88 7.01 -3.74
N VAL A 101 -2.80 7.62 -2.55
CA VAL A 101 -3.22 9.00 -2.29
C VAL A 101 -2.17 9.78 -1.51
N GLY A 102 -2.34 11.08 -1.44
CA GLY A 102 -1.55 11.93 -0.54
C GLY A 102 -1.98 11.81 0.93
N GLY A 103 -1.12 12.34 1.83
CA GLY A 103 -1.40 12.25 3.27
C GLY A 103 -2.67 12.97 3.69
N ALA A 104 -3.04 14.06 3.04
CA ALA A 104 -4.29 14.79 3.34
C ALA A 104 -5.52 13.94 3.04
N ASP A 105 -5.59 13.34 1.85
CA ASP A 105 -6.69 12.45 1.46
C ASP A 105 -6.81 11.24 2.41
N ALA A 106 -5.66 10.68 2.82
CA ALA A 106 -5.65 9.58 3.78
C ALA A 106 -6.26 10.01 5.13
N VAL A 107 -6.02 11.23 5.58
CA VAL A 107 -6.61 11.76 6.83
C VAL A 107 -8.13 11.84 6.72
N ASP A 108 -8.65 12.32 5.59
CA ASP A 108 -10.10 12.39 5.36
C ASP A 108 -10.72 10.98 5.45
N VAL A 109 -10.09 10.00 4.81
CA VAL A 109 -10.54 8.59 4.88
C VAL A 109 -10.46 8.03 6.31
N MET A 110 -9.36 8.30 7.03
CA MET A 110 -9.20 7.88 8.43
C MET A 110 -10.26 8.49 9.35
N ALA A 111 -10.70 9.70 9.05
CA ALA A 111 -11.76 10.41 9.77
C ALA A 111 -13.18 10.03 9.31
N ASN A 112 -13.31 9.11 8.34
CA ASN A 112 -14.55 8.72 7.69
C ASN A 112 -15.28 9.91 7.03
N LEU A 113 -14.51 10.87 6.52
CA LEU A 113 -15.03 11.94 5.70
C LEU A 113 -15.17 11.46 4.24
N PRO A 114 -16.11 12.02 3.48
CA PRO A 114 -16.21 11.72 2.06
C PRO A 114 -14.90 12.10 1.33
N TRP A 115 -14.33 11.13 0.63
CA TRP A 115 -13.21 11.38 -0.26
C TRP A 115 -13.72 11.49 -1.70
N GLU A 116 -13.61 12.68 -2.25
CA GLU A 116 -14.11 12.97 -3.58
C GLU A 116 -13.03 12.67 -4.64
N LEU A 117 -13.35 11.79 -5.58
CA LEU A 117 -12.52 11.50 -6.72
C LEU A 117 -13.29 11.79 -8.01
N LYS A 118 -12.68 12.57 -8.90
CA LYS A 118 -13.20 12.69 -10.26
C LYS A 118 -13.22 11.31 -10.90
N ALA A 119 -14.39 10.88 -11.39
CA ALA A 119 -14.55 9.56 -11.99
C ALA A 119 -13.45 9.27 -13.02
N PRO A 120 -12.56 8.29 -12.78
CA PRO A 120 -11.47 7.98 -13.69
C PRO A 120 -12.00 7.26 -14.92
N LYS A 121 -11.29 7.40 -16.04
CA LYS A 121 -11.53 6.52 -17.20
C LYS A 121 -11.02 5.13 -16.86
N VAL A 122 -11.85 4.13 -17.10
CA VAL A 122 -11.46 2.71 -16.95
C VAL A 122 -10.75 2.27 -18.21
N ILE A 123 -9.52 1.77 -18.08
CA ILE A 123 -8.73 1.20 -19.16
C ILE A 123 -8.62 -0.30 -18.91
N GLY A 124 -9.19 -1.10 -19.79
CA GLY A 124 -9.08 -2.56 -19.76
C GLY A 124 -7.80 -3.01 -20.47
N ILE A 125 -6.96 -3.81 -19.79
CA ILE A 125 -5.79 -4.45 -20.40
C ILE A 125 -5.99 -5.96 -20.33
N LYS A 126 -6.09 -6.61 -21.48
CA LYS A 126 -6.15 -8.07 -21.56
C LYS A 126 -4.77 -8.61 -21.91
N LEU A 127 -4.17 -9.37 -21.00
CA LEU A 127 -2.94 -10.12 -21.25
C LEU A 127 -3.30 -11.50 -21.82
N THR A 128 -2.67 -11.87 -22.94
CA THR A 128 -2.86 -13.18 -23.59
C THR A 128 -1.52 -13.84 -23.84
N GLY A 129 -1.49 -15.17 -23.86
CA GLY A 129 -0.30 -15.98 -24.05
C GLY A 129 0.34 -16.38 -22.72
N GLU A 130 1.54 -16.95 -22.80
CA GLU A 130 2.29 -17.47 -21.66
C GLU A 130 3.60 -16.72 -21.48
N LEU A 131 4.11 -16.71 -20.24
CA LEU A 131 5.46 -16.25 -19.95
C LEU A 131 6.44 -17.32 -20.36
N SER A 132 7.45 -16.98 -21.17
CA SER A 132 8.47 -17.92 -21.64
C SER A 132 9.87 -17.33 -21.52
N GLY A 133 10.87 -18.21 -21.37
CA GLY A 133 12.27 -17.83 -21.27
C GLY A 133 12.51 -16.86 -20.08
N TRP A 134 13.12 -15.72 -20.36
CA TRP A 134 13.46 -14.68 -19.38
C TRP A 134 12.37 -13.62 -19.16
N ALA A 135 11.17 -13.83 -19.72
CA ALA A 135 10.07 -12.89 -19.54
C ALA A 135 9.53 -12.95 -18.10
N THR A 136 9.42 -11.78 -17.47
CA THR A 136 8.88 -11.65 -16.11
C THR A 136 7.56 -10.87 -16.12
N PRO A 137 6.66 -11.08 -15.14
CA PRO A 137 5.44 -10.28 -15.03
C PRO A 137 5.73 -8.78 -15.03
N LYS A 138 6.76 -8.33 -14.33
CA LYS A 138 7.14 -6.92 -14.24
C LYS A 138 7.55 -6.33 -15.60
N GLY A 139 8.24 -7.09 -16.44
CA GLY A 139 8.65 -6.65 -17.78
C GLY A 139 7.47 -6.37 -18.72
N LYS A 140 6.33 -7.01 -18.49
CA LYS A 140 5.09 -6.78 -19.26
C LYS A 140 4.41 -5.45 -18.91
N PHE A 141 4.65 -4.91 -17.71
CA PHE A 141 4.04 -3.65 -17.24
C PHE A 141 4.85 -2.40 -17.60
N TRP A 142 6.12 -2.55 -17.97
CA TRP A 142 6.98 -1.43 -18.29
C TRP A 142 6.44 -0.46 -19.36
N PRO A 143 5.80 -0.93 -20.45
CA PRO A 143 5.22 -0.03 -21.46
C PRO A 143 4.07 0.84 -20.93
N PHE A 144 3.43 0.42 -19.81
CA PHE A 144 2.28 1.12 -19.23
C PHE A 144 2.66 2.11 -18.13
N SER A 145 3.93 2.14 -17.69
CA SER A 145 4.41 3.06 -16.66
C SER A 145 4.33 4.54 -17.06
N ASN A 146 4.21 4.83 -18.35
CA ASN A 146 4.07 6.19 -18.86
C ASN A 146 2.62 6.72 -18.89
N PHE A 147 1.64 5.91 -18.49
CA PHE A 147 0.26 6.38 -18.34
C PHE A 147 0.11 7.12 -17.00
N GLN A 148 0.61 8.34 -16.94
CA GLN A 148 0.41 9.30 -15.84
C GLN A 148 -1.00 9.91 -15.86
N VAL A 149 -2.03 9.09 -16.01
CA VAL A 149 -3.40 9.57 -15.90
C VAL A 149 -4.01 8.88 -14.69
N MET A 150 -4.78 9.61 -13.89
CA MET A 150 -5.65 9.03 -12.86
C MET A 150 -6.64 8.07 -13.55
N SER A 151 -6.18 6.86 -13.78
CA SER A 151 -6.95 5.82 -14.46
C SER A 151 -6.92 4.57 -13.59
N LEU A 152 -8.09 4.02 -13.33
CA LEU A 152 -8.20 2.70 -12.73
C LEU A 152 -7.84 1.67 -13.80
N VAL A 153 -6.73 0.98 -13.62
CA VAL A 153 -6.31 -0.10 -14.52
C VAL A 153 -6.85 -1.40 -13.99
N LEU A 154 -7.85 -1.95 -14.67
CA LEU A 154 -8.31 -3.31 -14.43
C LEU A 154 -7.51 -4.26 -15.31
N ILE A 155 -6.69 -5.10 -14.67
CA ILE A 155 -5.91 -6.12 -15.38
C ILE A 155 -6.63 -7.44 -15.25
N SER A 156 -7.09 -7.98 -16.37
CA SER A 156 -7.62 -9.35 -16.44
C SER A 156 -6.56 -10.26 -17.05
N ILE A 157 -6.12 -11.25 -16.29
CA ILE A 157 -5.22 -12.31 -16.79
C ILE A 157 -6.10 -13.51 -17.11
N GLN A 158 -6.18 -13.85 -18.39
CA GLN A 158 -6.84 -15.07 -18.84
C GLN A 158 -5.76 -16.08 -19.21
N THR A 159 -5.58 -17.10 -18.36
CA THR A 159 -4.78 -18.28 -18.69
C THR A 159 -5.65 -19.19 -19.55
N SER A 160 -5.21 -19.50 -20.77
CA SER A 160 -5.82 -20.58 -21.55
C SER A 160 -5.44 -21.91 -20.91
N SER A 161 -6.42 -22.64 -20.40
CA SER A 161 -6.30 -24.05 -20.07
C SER A 161 -6.19 -24.88 -21.35
#